data_bec19e8eacfba90050cc5160a6f3ffaf
#
_entry.id   bec19e8eacfba90050cc5160a6f3ffaf
#
_cell.length_a   1.000
_cell.length_b   1.000
_cell.length_c   1.000
_cell.angle_alpha   90.00
_cell.angle_beta   90.00
_cell.angle_gamma   90.00
#
_symmetry.space_group_name_H-M   'P 1'
#
loop_
_entity.id
_entity.type
_entity.pdbx_description
1 polymer ?
#
loop_
_entity_poly.entity_id
_entity_poly.type
_entity_poly.pdbx_seq_one_letter_code
_entity_poly.pdbx_strand_id
1 'polypeptide(L)'
;MHIRNGLLPGDIERIVRYHDEYYAERYGFNHDFGKYVEGPLIELYDRNSPKERIWLVEEHGALKGCIALARVSDEEAQLRWFYVDESLRGRGYGQKLINLLIGFAVEKNYQRIILWTVSLLDEARRVYERNGFVLEEEHKTKIWGSELVEQKFTKRL
;
A
#
# COMPACT_ATOMS: atom_id res chain seq x y z
N MET A 1 19.39 -5.95 6.36
CA MET A 1 18.06 -5.51 5.87
C MET A 1 17.65 -6.34 4.68
N HIS A 2 16.43 -6.83 4.68
CA HIS A 2 15.94 -7.63 3.56
C HIS A 2 14.45 -7.41 3.30
N ILE A 3 14.05 -7.76 2.08
CA ILE A 3 12.65 -7.76 1.67
C ILE A 3 12.20 -9.21 1.62
N ARG A 4 11.11 -9.52 2.30
CA ARG A 4 10.48 -10.84 2.24
C ARG A 4 9.04 -10.73 1.75
N ASN A 5 8.46 -11.82 1.31
CA ASN A 5 7.05 -11.86 0.97
C ASN A 5 6.29 -12.82 1.89
N GLY A 6 4.99 -12.57 2.01
CA GLY A 6 4.10 -13.35 2.86
C GLY A 6 4.02 -12.83 4.29
N LEU A 7 2.84 -12.97 4.87
CA LEU A 7 2.57 -12.55 6.24
C LEU A 7 2.93 -13.65 7.23
N LEU A 8 3.71 -13.28 8.23
CA LEU A 8 4.07 -14.14 9.36
C LEU A 8 3.25 -13.71 10.59
N PRO A 9 3.17 -14.56 11.64
CA PRO A 9 2.50 -14.18 12.89
C PRO A 9 3.04 -12.85 13.42
N GLY A 10 2.13 -11.94 13.77
CA GLY A 10 2.47 -10.61 14.28
C GLY A 10 2.60 -9.52 13.23
N ASP A 11 2.69 -9.86 11.95
CA ASP A 11 2.85 -8.85 10.89
C ASP A 11 1.61 -7.97 10.71
N ILE A 12 0.42 -8.55 10.75
CA ILE A 12 -0.82 -7.79 10.58
C ILE A 12 -0.90 -6.71 11.66
N GLU A 13 -0.64 -7.06 12.90
CA GLU A 13 -0.68 -6.11 14.02
C GLU A 13 0.36 -5.00 13.84
N ARG A 14 1.53 -5.32 13.34
CA ARG A 14 2.60 -4.33 13.09
C ARG A 14 2.20 -3.36 11.97
N ILE A 15 1.65 -3.86 10.89
CA ILE A 15 1.20 -3.04 9.76
C ILE A 15 0.05 -2.12 10.20
N VAL A 16 -0.94 -2.66 10.89
CA VAL A 16 -2.07 -1.89 11.40
C VAL A 16 -1.60 -0.80 12.36
N ARG A 17 -0.72 -1.15 13.29
CA ARG A 17 -0.17 -0.19 14.26
C ARG A 17 0.59 0.93 13.58
N TYR A 18 1.43 0.61 12.59
CA TYR A 18 2.16 1.62 11.85
C TYR A 18 1.21 2.61 11.18
N HIS A 19 0.18 2.11 10.49
CA HIS A 19 -0.78 2.97 9.81
C HIS A 19 -1.59 3.80 10.81
N ASP A 20 -2.05 3.20 11.90
CA ASP A 20 -2.84 3.89 12.90
C ASP A 20 -2.02 4.99 13.60
N GLU A 21 -0.84 4.68 14.07
CA GLU A 21 -0.01 5.62 14.84
C GLU A 21 0.66 6.69 13.97
N TYR A 22 1.30 6.30 12.89
CA TYR A 22 2.04 7.23 12.03
C TYR A 22 1.12 8.23 11.35
N TYR A 23 0.02 7.75 10.79
CA TYR A 23 -0.91 8.64 10.08
C TYR A 23 -1.73 9.50 11.04
N ALA A 24 -2.01 9.03 12.24
CA ALA A 24 -2.62 9.86 13.29
C ALA A 24 -1.69 11.02 13.69
N GLU A 25 -0.43 10.72 13.93
CA GLU A 25 0.58 11.72 14.32
C GLU A 25 0.87 12.71 13.21
N ARG A 26 1.07 12.21 11.98
CA ARG A 26 1.50 13.04 10.85
C ARG A 26 0.36 13.81 10.19
N TYR A 27 -0.81 13.21 10.09
CA TYR A 27 -1.93 13.74 9.30
C TYR A 27 -3.21 13.94 10.11
N GLY A 28 -3.25 13.54 11.36
CA GLY A 28 -4.41 13.68 12.22
C GLY A 28 -5.54 12.72 11.92
N PHE A 29 -5.27 11.61 11.25
CA PHE A 29 -6.31 10.60 10.99
C PHE A 29 -6.72 9.93 12.29
N ASN A 30 -8.03 9.69 12.46
CA ASN A 30 -8.53 8.99 13.63
C ASN A 30 -8.34 7.46 13.53
N HIS A 31 -8.74 6.72 14.58
CA HIS A 31 -8.54 5.27 14.64
C HIS A 31 -9.36 4.48 13.61
N ASP A 32 -10.30 5.09 12.91
CA ASP A 32 -11.01 4.43 11.82
C ASP A 32 -10.07 4.07 10.68
N PHE A 33 -8.96 4.81 10.52
CA PHE A 33 -7.95 4.47 9.52
C PHE A 33 -7.29 3.12 9.80
N GLY A 34 -6.92 2.85 11.05
CA GLY A 34 -6.38 1.55 11.44
C GLY A 34 -7.36 0.41 11.17
N LYS A 35 -8.63 0.61 11.49
CA LYS A 35 -9.69 -0.37 11.20
C LYS A 35 -9.86 -0.59 9.69
N TYR A 36 -9.76 0.46 8.91
CA TYR A 36 -9.82 0.39 7.45
C TYR A 36 -8.68 -0.47 6.88
N VAL A 37 -7.52 -0.45 7.51
CA VAL A 37 -6.37 -1.26 7.10
C VAL A 37 -6.51 -2.71 7.55
N GLU A 38 -6.96 -2.95 8.77
CA GLU A 38 -6.98 -4.28 9.40
C GLU A 38 -7.85 -5.29 8.68
N GLY A 39 -9.12 -4.94 8.42
CA GLY A 39 -10.07 -5.87 7.80
C GLY A 39 -9.58 -6.44 6.48
N PRO A 40 -9.24 -5.60 5.49
CA PRO A 40 -8.73 -6.09 4.21
C PRO A 40 -7.41 -6.86 4.29
N LEU A 41 -6.55 -6.57 5.28
CA LEU A 41 -5.32 -7.32 5.52
C LEU A 41 -5.62 -8.74 5.97
N ILE A 42 -6.55 -8.90 6.90
CA ILE A 42 -6.99 -10.22 7.37
C ILE A 42 -7.60 -11.00 6.21
N GLU A 43 -8.42 -10.36 5.40
CA GLU A 43 -9.04 -10.99 4.23
C GLU A 43 -7.99 -11.49 3.23
N LEU A 44 -6.97 -10.68 2.95
CA LEU A 44 -5.87 -11.07 2.06
C LEU A 44 -5.13 -12.28 2.60
N TYR A 45 -4.83 -12.29 3.90
CA TYR A 45 -4.19 -13.42 4.57
C TYR A 45 -5.04 -14.69 4.46
N ASP A 46 -6.33 -14.58 4.72
CA ASP A 46 -7.25 -15.72 4.70
C ASP A 46 -7.43 -16.30 3.29
N ARG A 47 -7.46 -15.44 2.26
CA ARG A 47 -7.55 -15.90 0.88
C ARG A 47 -6.32 -16.70 0.46
N ASN A 48 -5.14 -16.30 0.91
CA ASN A 48 -3.86 -16.94 0.57
C ASN A 48 -3.78 -17.26 -0.93
N SER A 49 -4.12 -16.30 -1.77
CA SER A 49 -4.23 -16.47 -3.21
C SER A 49 -2.86 -16.40 -3.89
N PRO A 50 -2.58 -17.27 -4.89
CA PRO A 50 -1.35 -17.15 -5.69
C PRO A 50 -1.35 -15.92 -6.61
N LYS A 51 -2.49 -15.23 -6.73
CA LYS A 51 -2.61 -13.99 -7.51
C LYS A 51 -2.47 -12.73 -6.67
N GLU A 52 -2.18 -12.88 -5.40
CA GLU A 52 -1.97 -11.78 -4.46
C GLU A 52 -0.65 -11.96 -3.74
N ARG A 53 -0.02 -10.86 -3.37
CA ARG A 53 1.23 -10.93 -2.62
C ARG A 53 1.42 -9.66 -1.80
N ILE A 54 2.09 -9.81 -0.68
CA ILE A 54 2.55 -8.70 0.15
C ILE A 54 4.06 -8.82 0.35
N TRP A 55 4.76 -7.70 0.25
CA TRP A 55 6.19 -7.61 0.51
C TRP A 55 6.43 -6.75 1.72
N LEU A 56 7.39 -7.15 2.53
CA LEU A 56 7.70 -6.51 3.81
C LEU A 56 9.20 -6.25 3.88
N VAL A 57 9.57 -5.07 4.34
CA VAL A 57 10.98 -4.70 4.56
C VAL A 57 11.28 -4.81 6.04
N GLU A 58 12.25 -5.62 6.38
CA GLU A 58 12.69 -5.81 7.77
C GLU A 58 14.12 -5.34 7.98
N GLU A 59 14.35 -4.72 9.13
CA GLU A 59 15.68 -4.36 9.60
C GLU A 59 15.75 -4.59 11.11
N HIS A 60 16.69 -5.44 11.53
CA HIS A 60 16.88 -5.75 12.95
C HIS A 60 15.59 -6.19 13.67
N GLY A 61 14.78 -7.00 12.99
CA GLY A 61 13.51 -7.49 13.53
C GLY A 61 12.36 -6.49 13.52
N ALA A 62 12.58 -5.27 13.06
CA ALA A 62 11.56 -4.25 12.94
C ALA A 62 11.01 -4.18 11.50
N LEU A 63 9.71 -3.96 11.39
CA LEU A 63 9.05 -3.76 10.10
C LEU A 63 9.24 -2.32 9.66
N LYS A 64 9.87 -2.11 8.51
CA LYS A 64 10.27 -0.79 7.99
C LYS A 64 9.60 -0.41 6.67
N GLY A 65 8.85 -1.27 6.10
CA GLY A 65 8.14 -0.98 4.85
C GLY A 65 7.23 -2.11 4.45
N CYS A 66 6.30 -1.79 3.57
CA CYS A 66 5.28 -2.72 3.11
C CYS A 66 4.71 -2.27 1.78
N ILE A 67 4.31 -3.22 0.96
CA ILE A 67 3.46 -3.00 -0.20
C ILE A 67 2.72 -4.30 -0.51
N ALA A 68 1.48 -4.19 -0.96
CA ALA A 68 0.69 -5.37 -1.32
C ALA A 68 -0.03 -5.18 -2.64
N LEU A 69 -0.22 -6.30 -3.34
CA LEU A 69 -1.09 -6.39 -4.50
C LEU A 69 -2.24 -7.31 -4.17
N ALA A 70 -3.45 -6.76 -4.19
CA ALA A 70 -4.68 -7.50 -3.96
C ALA A 70 -5.46 -7.65 -5.27
N ARG A 71 -6.14 -8.78 -5.44
CA ARG A 71 -6.95 -9.03 -6.64
C ARG A 71 -8.28 -8.28 -6.53
N VAL A 72 -8.65 -7.58 -7.59
CA VAL A 72 -9.99 -6.99 -7.75
C VAL A 72 -10.82 -7.86 -8.70
N SER A 73 -10.23 -8.26 -9.83
CA SER A 73 -10.83 -9.14 -10.83
C SER A 73 -9.70 -9.91 -11.52
N ASP A 74 -10.02 -10.70 -12.53
CA ASP A 74 -8.99 -11.40 -13.31
C ASP A 74 -8.06 -10.43 -14.05
N GLU A 75 -8.54 -9.23 -14.35
CA GLU A 75 -7.82 -8.23 -15.14
C GLU A 75 -7.23 -7.11 -14.31
N GLU A 76 -7.75 -6.89 -13.12
CA GLU A 76 -7.43 -5.72 -12.30
C GLU A 76 -6.93 -6.12 -10.91
N ALA A 77 -5.82 -5.53 -10.52
CA ALA A 77 -5.28 -5.66 -9.17
C ALA A 77 -5.17 -4.29 -8.52
N GLN A 78 -5.10 -4.27 -7.21
CA GLN A 78 -5.01 -3.05 -6.42
C GLN A 78 -3.75 -3.04 -5.59
N LEU A 79 -2.97 -1.97 -5.73
CA LEU A 79 -1.85 -1.66 -4.84
C LEU A 79 -2.40 -1.16 -3.52
N ARG A 80 -1.93 -1.76 -2.42
CA ARG A 80 -2.40 -1.42 -1.06
C ARG A 80 -1.25 -1.34 -0.07
N TRP A 81 -1.48 -0.62 1.01
CA TRP A 81 -0.63 -0.53 2.22
C TRP A 81 0.83 -0.24 1.90
N PHE A 82 1.06 0.69 1.00
CA PHE A 82 2.40 1.08 0.62
C PHE A 82 2.96 2.11 1.62
N TYR A 83 4.04 1.75 2.28
CA TYR A 83 4.80 2.70 3.07
C TYR A 83 6.27 2.29 3.15
N VAL A 84 7.11 3.29 3.39
CA VAL A 84 8.52 3.10 3.73
C VAL A 84 8.80 4.01 4.91
N ASP A 85 9.33 3.44 5.98
CA ASP A 85 9.66 4.19 7.19
C ASP A 85 10.63 5.34 6.88
N GLU A 86 10.50 6.45 7.60
CA GLU A 86 11.33 7.63 7.39
C GLU A 86 12.82 7.32 7.47
N SER A 87 13.22 6.39 8.33
CA SER A 87 14.61 5.98 8.48
C SER A 87 15.22 5.37 7.22
N LEU A 88 14.39 4.91 6.27
CA LEU A 88 14.82 4.30 5.02
C LEU A 88 14.64 5.20 3.80
N ARG A 89 14.11 6.39 3.97
CA ARG A 89 13.87 7.29 2.83
C ARG A 89 15.18 7.69 2.17
N GLY A 90 15.13 7.89 0.85
CA GLY A 90 16.31 8.22 0.05
C GLY A 90 17.23 7.03 -0.24
N ARG A 91 16.87 5.81 0.17
CA ARG A 91 17.67 4.59 -0.03
C ARG A 91 17.11 3.68 -1.11
N GLY A 92 16.09 4.12 -1.84
CA GLY A 92 15.54 3.38 -2.98
C GLY A 92 14.57 2.25 -2.65
N TYR A 93 14.16 2.08 -1.40
CA TYR A 93 13.26 1.00 -1.01
C TYR A 93 11.86 1.14 -1.59
N GLY A 94 11.33 2.36 -1.66
CA GLY A 94 10.04 2.60 -2.27
C GLY A 94 10.01 2.13 -3.72
N GLN A 95 11.03 2.47 -4.50
CA GLN A 95 11.13 2.05 -5.89
C GLN A 95 11.31 0.54 -6.03
N LYS A 96 12.10 -0.09 -5.14
CA LYS A 96 12.25 -1.55 -5.12
C LYS A 96 10.92 -2.26 -4.91
N LEU A 97 10.13 -1.79 -3.94
CA LEU A 97 8.82 -2.35 -3.64
C LEU A 97 7.86 -2.19 -4.83
N ILE A 98 7.81 -1.02 -5.44
CA ILE A 98 6.99 -0.78 -6.62
C ILE A 98 7.40 -1.70 -7.77
N ASN A 99 8.69 -1.86 -8.00
CA ASN A 99 9.19 -2.74 -9.06
C ASN A 99 8.80 -4.20 -8.84
N LEU A 100 8.88 -4.68 -7.59
CA LEU A 100 8.45 -6.03 -7.24
C LEU A 100 6.95 -6.21 -7.49
N LEU A 101 6.14 -5.25 -7.09
CA LEU A 101 4.70 -5.29 -7.29
C LEU A 101 4.32 -5.30 -8.77
N ILE A 102 4.91 -4.41 -9.57
CA ILE A 102 4.62 -4.34 -11.01
C ILE A 102 5.06 -5.63 -11.71
N GLY A 103 6.25 -6.14 -11.39
CA GLY A 103 6.74 -7.40 -11.96
C GLY A 103 5.81 -8.57 -11.64
N PHE A 104 5.34 -8.66 -10.42
CA PHE A 104 4.38 -9.69 -10.01
C PHE A 104 3.06 -9.57 -10.77
N ALA A 105 2.55 -8.35 -10.90
CA ALA A 105 1.29 -8.11 -11.63
C ALA A 105 1.39 -8.54 -13.10
N VAL A 106 2.51 -8.24 -13.76
CA VAL A 106 2.77 -8.67 -15.13
C VAL A 106 2.85 -10.20 -15.21
N GLU A 107 3.58 -10.83 -14.30
CA GLU A 107 3.71 -12.28 -14.24
C GLU A 107 2.35 -12.97 -14.07
N LYS A 108 1.45 -12.38 -13.31
CA LYS A 108 0.10 -12.92 -13.06
C LYS A 108 -0.94 -12.53 -14.10
N ASN A 109 -0.51 -11.88 -15.17
CA ASN A 109 -1.35 -11.50 -16.31
C ASN A 109 -2.45 -10.48 -16.01
N TYR A 110 -2.25 -9.65 -15.00
CA TYR A 110 -3.13 -8.50 -14.79
C TYR A 110 -2.97 -7.51 -15.94
N GLN A 111 -4.05 -6.84 -16.30
CA GLN A 111 -4.05 -5.84 -17.36
C GLN A 111 -3.82 -4.42 -16.82
N ARG A 112 -4.17 -4.19 -15.56
CA ARG A 112 -4.00 -2.90 -14.91
C ARG A 112 -3.89 -3.02 -13.40
N ILE A 113 -3.26 -2.01 -12.81
CA ILE A 113 -3.18 -1.85 -11.37
C ILE A 113 -3.87 -0.55 -11.01
N ILE A 114 -4.76 -0.59 -10.04
CA ILE A 114 -5.38 0.61 -9.46
C ILE A 114 -4.84 0.85 -8.06
N LEU A 115 -4.99 2.07 -7.59
CA LEU A 115 -4.79 2.41 -6.18
C LEU A 115 -5.69 3.56 -5.79
N TRP A 116 -6.04 3.60 -4.51
CA TRP A 116 -6.74 4.73 -3.90
C TRP A 116 -5.82 5.39 -2.90
N THR A 117 -5.78 6.72 -2.93
CA THR A 117 -4.98 7.51 -2.02
C THR A 117 -5.74 8.80 -1.69
N VAL A 118 -5.14 9.66 -0.89
CA VAL A 118 -5.67 11.00 -0.63
C VAL A 118 -4.63 12.04 -1.07
N SER A 119 -5.11 13.19 -1.56
CA SER A 119 -4.24 14.22 -2.15
C SER A 119 -3.19 14.76 -1.17
N LEU A 120 -3.42 14.60 0.13
CA LEU A 120 -2.50 15.01 1.19
C LEU A 120 -1.17 14.26 1.17
N LEU A 121 -1.16 13.03 0.65
CA LEU A 121 0.03 12.18 0.63
C LEU A 121 0.90 12.46 -0.62
N ASP A 122 1.56 13.61 -0.62
CA ASP A 122 2.33 14.09 -1.78
C ASP A 122 3.49 13.19 -2.17
N GLU A 123 4.22 12.66 -1.19
CA GLU A 123 5.39 11.82 -1.47
C GLU A 123 4.99 10.52 -2.17
N ALA A 124 3.92 9.89 -1.69
CA ALA A 124 3.39 8.66 -2.32
C ALA A 124 2.91 8.95 -3.74
N ARG A 125 2.18 10.06 -3.93
CA ARG A 125 1.70 10.46 -5.25
C ARG A 125 2.84 10.61 -6.26
N ARG A 126 3.95 11.23 -5.86
CA ARG A 126 5.12 11.39 -6.73
C ARG A 126 5.70 10.06 -7.17
N VAL A 127 5.74 9.09 -6.26
CA VAL A 127 6.20 7.73 -6.57
C VAL A 127 5.25 7.08 -7.59
N TYR A 128 3.94 7.21 -7.40
CA TYR A 128 2.96 6.65 -8.32
C TYR A 128 3.07 7.27 -9.71
N GLU A 129 3.09 8.60 -9.79
CA GLU A 129 3.18 9.31 -11.06
C GLU A 129 4.48 8.97 -11.82
N ARG A 130 5.60 8.89 -11.10
CA ARG A 130 6.89 8.53 -11.67
C ARG A 130 6.91 7.12 -12.25
N ASN A 131 6.05 6.24 -11.76
CA ASN A 131 5.94 4.86 -12.22
C ASN A 131 4.79 4.63 -13.20
N GLY A 132 4.23 5.69 -13.77
CA GLY A 132 3.23 5.59 -14.82
C GLY A 132 1.79 5.45 -14.36
N PHE A 133 1.52 5.63 -13.08
CA PHE A 133 0.15 5.72 -12.59
C PHE A 133 -0.43 7.08 -12.94
N VAL A 134 -1.66 7.09 -13.44
CA VAL A 134 -2.35 8.29 -13.91
C VAL A 134 -3.62 8.49 -13.10
N LEU A 135 -3.88 9.74 -12.70
CA LEU A 135 -5.10 10.09 -12.00
C LEU A 135 -6.32 9.81 -12.90
N GLU A 136 -7.22 8.99 -12.42
CA GLU A 136 -8.44 8.59 -13.14
C GLU A 136 -9.67 9.32 -12.65
N GLU A 137 -9.80 9.46 -11.33
CA GLU A 137 -10.93 10.17 -10.71
C GLU A 137 -10.52 10.70 -9.34
N GLU A 138 -11.23 11.75 -8.90
CA GLU A 138 -11.08 12.26 -7.54
C GLU A 138 -12.39 12.84 -7.04
N HIS A 139 -12.59 12.82 -5.73
CA HIS A 139 -13.75 13.41 -5.09
C HIS A 139 -13.45 13.81 -3.65
N LYS A 140 -14.16 14.82 -3.20
CA LYS A 140 -14.08 15.24 -1.80
C LYS A 140 -14.85 14.27 -0.93
N THR A 141 -14.29 13.95 0.24
CA THR A 141 -14.91 13.04 1.19
C THR A 141 -14.56 13.46 2.61
N LYS A 142 -15.31 12.94 3.55
CA LYS A 142 -15.04 13.13 4.97
C LYS A 142 -14.83 11.77 5.60
N ILE A 143 -13.58 11.41 5.79
CA ILE A 143 -13.19 10.13 6.37
C ILE A 143 -12.06 10.33 7.38
N TRP A 144 -11.91 9.38 8.28
CA TRP A 144 -10.86 9.36 9.30
C TRP A 144 -10.78 10.66 10.12
N GLY A 145 -11.95 11.33 10.30
CA GLY A 145 -12.05 12.56 11.07
C GLY A 145 -11.63 13.81 10.33
N SER A 146 -11.41 13.76 9.02
CA SER A 146 -10.91 14.88 8.23
C SER A 146 -11.65 15.01 6.90
N GLU A 147 -11.67 16.23 6.36
CA GLU A 147 -12.11 16.46 4.98
C GLU A 147 -10.91 16.23 4.07
N LEU A 148 -11.04 15.30 3.15
CA LEU A 148 -9.97 14.84 2.28
C LEU A 148 -10.42 14.78 0.83
N VAL A 149 -9.46 14.80 -0.09
CA VAL A 149 -9.71 14.52 -1.52
C VAL A 149 -9.18 13.13 -1.80
N GLU A 150 -10.09 12.17 -2.03
CA GLU A 150 -9.72 10.83 -2.46
C GLU A 150 -9.40 10.83 -3.94
N GLN A 151 -8.35 10.11 -4.30
CA GLN A 151 -7.85 10.02 -5.68
C GLN A 151 -7.65 8.57 -6.05
N LYS A 152 -8.14 8.19 -7.23
CA LYS A 152 -7.89 6.88 -7.83
C LYS A 152 -6.88 7.04 -8.95
N PHE A 153 -5.80 6.27 -8.87
CA PHE A 153 -4.78 6.21 -9.92
C PHE A 153 -4.81 4.83 -10.58
N THR A 154 -4.51 4.80 -11.86
CA THR A 154 -4.50 3.57 -12.65
C THR A 154 -3.22 3.50 -13.48
N LYS A 155 -2.63 2.31 -13.54
CA LYS A 155 -1.52 2.00 -14.44
C LYS A 155 -1.92 0.84 -15.34
N ARG A 156 -1.84 1.02 -16.63
CA ARG A 156 -2.00 -0.07 -17.61
C ARG A 156 -0.68 -0.83 -17.74
N LEU A 157 -0.78 -2.14 -17.80
CA LEU A 157 0.39 -3.02 -17.92
C LEU A 157 0.62 -3.46 -19.36
#